data_b85a1717ec7abed0a3be6a71d2ec35f6
#
_entry.id   b85a1717ec7abed0a3be6a71d2ec35f6
#
_cell.length_a   1.000
_cell.length_b   1.000
_cell.length_c   1.000
_cell.angle_alpha   90.00
_cell.angle_beta   90.00
_cell.angle_gamma   90.00
#
_symmetry.space_group_name_H-M   'P 1'
#
loop_
_entity.id
_entity.type
_entity.pdbx_description
1 polymer ?
#
loop_
_entity_poly.entity_id
_entity_poly.type
_entity_poly.pdbx_seq_one_letter_code
_entity_poly.pdbx_strand_id
1 'polypeptide(L)'
;MIILILIISSFILGFYFNGLLKDGLNDSYIDKLISITKSKKIPVFISGQTGYAKNIDVKIFYEDLNFSENPKGTILLINGAAETMIQWPEQMIRTLIKNDFRVIRYDNRGLGQSDWIKKWSKRNDYNLEEMARDALAVTSHLMIEKFHIIGYSTGGMIGQILAINHPEKIKTLTNLMSSGYLFDPEAEKPDSKKIAMLRKLIFSYRNKERDIDKVLKFHFKLDHLWIGRDNYIHQHEKQIQKTLYEIKFRNGFNKKVFDQHRRAIKNSGSRYRKLKIIKVPTLLIHGSDDPLVKLSHSEKLASLIHGSRLVIIKGMGHDFNKNFKNRINSIILPHILQYS
;
A
#
# COMPACT_ATOMS: atom_id res chain seq x y z
N MET A 1 -35.21 10.62 -29.24
CA MET A 1 -33.91 11.20 -29.47
C MET A 1 -32.97 11.13 -28.23
N ILE A 2 -33.42 11.38 -27.03
CA ILE A 2 -32.62 11.33 -25.78
C ILE A 2 -32.22 9.89 -25.39
N ILE A 3 -33.09 8.89 -25.61
CA ILE A 3 -32.81 7.48 -25.30
C ILE A 3 -31.72 6.89 -26.24
N LEU A 4 -31.70 7.31 -27.50
CA LEU A 4 -30.70 6.87 -28.46
C LEU A 4 -29.30 7.44 -28.15
N ILE A 5 -29.24 8.69 -27.63
CA ILE A 5 -27.99 9.33 -27.22
C ILE A 5 -27.42 8.64 -25.97
N LEU A 6 -28.26 8.18 -25.03
CA LEU A 6 -27.83 7.44 -23.84
C LEU A 6 -27.34 6.02 -24.16
N ILE A 7 -27.91 5.37 -25.16
CA ILE A 7 -27.46 4.03 -25.63
C ILE A 7 -26.15 4.16 -26.41
N ILE A 8 -26.00 5.16 -27.26
CA ILE A 8 -24.75 5.41 -28.00
C ILE A 8 -23.63 5.83 -27.03
N SER A 9 -23.93 6.65 -26.02
CA SER A 9 -22.94 7.02 -25.01
C SER A 9 -22.51 5.82 -24.13
N SER A 10 -23.41 4.89 -23.81
CA SER A 10 -23.05 3.66 -23.08
C SER A 10 -22.27 2.66 -23.95
N PHE A 11 -22.53 2.59 -25.25
CA PHE A 11 -21.76 1.75 -26.21
C PHE A 11 -20.37 2.33 -26.47
N ILE A 12 -20.25 3.63 -26.71
CA ILE A 12 -18.96 4.31 -26.89
C ILE A 12 -18.13 4.28 -25.59
N LEU A 13 -18.76 4.43 -24.42
CA LEU A 13 -18.11 4.27 -23.11
C LEU A 13 -17.69 2.83 -22.85
N GLY A 14 -18.40 1.83 -23.34
CA GLY A 14 -18.03 0.41 -23.27
C GLY A 14 -16.78 0.12 -24.14
N PHE A 15 -16.73 0.64 -25.37
CA PHE A 15 -15.57 0.52 -26.26
C PHE A 15 -14.34 1.24 -25.72
N TYR A 16 -14.50 2.42 -25.12
CA TYR A 16 -13.39 3.16 -24.50
C TYR A 16 -12.80 2.43 -23.27
N PHE A 17 -13.60 1.65 -22.55
CA PHE A 17 -13.10 0.87 -21.41
C PHE A 17 -12.32 -0.37 -21.85
N ASN A 18 -12.71 -1.01 -22.96
CA ASN A 18 -12.00 -2.17 -23.53
C ASN A 18 -10.67 -1.78 -24.22
N GLY A 19 -10.53 -0.53 -24.68
CA GLY A 19 -9.31 -0.06 -25.35
C GLY A 19 -8.27 0.58 -24.41
N LEU A 20 -8.60 0.82 -23.15
CA LEU A 20 -7.72 1.51 -22.18
C LEU A 20 -6.97 0.58 -21.22
N LEU A 21 -7.36 -0.69 -21.12
CA LEU A 21 -6.52 -1.72 -20.54
C LEU A 21 -5.57 -2.18 -21.66
N LYS A 22 -4.36 -1.63 -21.72
CA LYS A 22 -3.27 -2.23 -22.51
C LYS A 22 -3.26 -3.73 -22.19
N ASP A 23 -3.06 -4.58 -23.19
CA ASP A 23 -2.81 -6.02 -23.06
C ASP A 23 -4.04 -6.95 -23.06
N GLY A 24 -5.13 -6.61 -23.73
CA GLY A 24 -6.22 -7.59 -23.97
C GLY A 24 -7.00 -8.03 -22.73
N LEU A 25 -6.89 -7.31 -21.60
CA LEU A 25 -7.62 -7.56 -20.37
C LEU A 25 -9.09 -7.13 -20.48
N ASN A 26 -9.86 -7.84 -21.31
CA ASN A 26 -11.29 -7.64 -21.37
C ASN A 26 -11.99 -8.35 -20.19
N ASP A 27 -13.25 -7.98 -19.96
CA ASP A 27 -14.03 -8.54 -18.86
C ASP A 27 -14.19 -10.05 -18.93
N SER A 28 -14.28 -10.63 -20.14
CA SER A 28 -14.38 -12.08 -20.35
C SER A 28 -13.10 -12.82 -19.92
N TYR A 29 -11.92 -12.27 -20.22
CA TYR A 29 -10.66 -12.82 -19.72
C TYR A 29 -10.59 -12.82 -18.21
N ILE A 30 -10.95 -11.69 -17.57
CA ILE A 30 -10.93 -11.57 -16.12
C ILE A 30 -11.90 -12.57 -15.48
N ASP A 31 -13.11 -12.69 -16.01
CA ASP A 31 -14.14 -13.61 -15.49
C ASP A 31 -13.68 -15.08 -15.61
N LYS A 32 -13.07 -15.46 -16.73
CA LYS A 32 -12.47 -16.79 -16.93
C LYS A 32 -11.33 -17.04 -15.92
N LEU A 33 -10.45 -16.07 -15.73
CA LEU A 33 -9.34 -16.17 -14.80
C LEU A 33 -9.82 -16.32 -13.34
N ILE A 34 -10.84 -15.56 -12.95
CA ILE A 34 -11.48 -15.66 -11.62
C ILE A 34 -12.06 -17.06 -11.43
N SER A 35 -12.82 -17.58 -12.41
CA SER A 35 -13.41 -18.91 -12.36
C SER A 35 -12.33 -19.99 -12.17
N ILE A 36 -11.27 -19.98 -12.98
CA ILE A 36 -10.14 -20.91 -12.88
C ILE A 36 -9.45 -20.79 -11.51
N THR A 37 -9.21 -19.57 -11.03
CA THR A 37 -8.50 -19.37 -9.77
C THR A 37 -9.32 -19.84 -8.58
N LYS A 38 -10.63 -19.63 -8.58
CA LYS A 38 -11.55 -20.10 -7.54
C LYS A 38 -11.62 -21.61 -7.39
N SER A 39 -11.42 -22.37 -8.48
CA SER A 39 -11.40 -23.85 -8.46
C SER A 39 -10.10 -24.41 -7.86
N LYS A 40 -9.06 -23.61 -7.74
CA LYS A 40 -7.77 -24.03 -7.17
C LYS A 40 -7.73 -23.87 -5.65
N LYS A 41 -6.86 -24.66 -5.02
CA LYS A 41 -6.54 -24.47 -3.60
C LYS A 41 -5.85 -23.11 -3.41
N ILE A 42 -6.31 -22.33 -2.43
CA ILE A 42 -5.65 -21.07 -2.08
C ILE A 42 -4.29 -21.43 -1.47
N PRO A 43 -3.19 -20.80 -1.94
CA PRO A 43 -1.86 -21.07 -1.39
C PRO A 43 -1.76 -20.63 0.07
N VAL A 44 -0.90 -21.32 0.82
CA VAL A 44 -0.50 -20.86 2.15
C VAL A 44 0.47 -19.70 1.96
N PHE A 45 0.09 -18.52 2.45
CA PHE A 45 0.99 -17.37 2.49
C PHE A 45 1.92 -17.47 3.71
N ILE A 46 3.09 -16.84 3.59
CA ILE A 46 3.99 -16.74 4.74
C ILE A 46 3.27 -16.11 5.92
N SER A 47 3.35 -16.75 7.06
CA SER A 47 2.77 -16.27 8.33
C SER A 47 3.72 -16.54 9.48
N GLY A 48 3.57 -15.79 10.56
CA GLY A 48 4.32 -15.92 11.80
C GLY A 48 3.40 -15.94 13.01
N GLN A 49 3.90 -15.55 14.16
CA GLN A 49 3.08 -15.36 15.34
C GLN A 49 2.17 -14.15 15.15
N THR A 50 0.89 -14.31 15.47
CA THR A 50 -0.11 -13.25 15.34
C THR A 50 -0.59 -12.77 16.69
N GLY A 51 -1.01 -11.50 16.76
CA GLY A 51 -1.57 -10.93 17.97
C GLY A 51 -2.24 -9.59 17.71
N TYR A 52 -2.64 -8.98 18.81
CA TYR A 52 -3.25 -7.66 18.81
C TYR A 52 -2.50 -6.72 19.75
N ALA A 53 -2.05 -5.60 19.23
CA ALA A 53 -1.61 -4.46 20.03
C ALA A 53 -2.78 -3.50 20.24
N LYS A 54 -2.80 -2.77 21.35
CA LYS A 54 -3.87 -1.83 21.65
C LYS A 54 -3.35 -0.40 21.68
N ASN A 55 -3.93 0.45 20.83
CA ASN A 55 -3.74 1.89 20.88
C ASN A 55 -5.04 2.53 21.37
N ILE A 56 -5.08 2.92 22.66
CA ILE A 56 -6.28 3.38 23.38
C ILE A 56 -7.38 2.29 23.25
N ASP A 57 -8.39 2.51 22.41
CA ASP A 57 -9.53 1.60 22.22
C ASP A 57 -9.49 0.83 20.88
N VAL A 58 -8.44 1.02 20.08
CA VAL A 58 -8.30 0.38 18.77
C VAL A 58 -7.33 -0.79 18.86
N LYS A 59 -7.79 -1.98 18.48
CA LYS A 59 -6.95 -3.17 18.36
C LYS A 59 -6.33 -3.23 16.98
N ILE A 60 -5.02 -3.36 16.93
CA ILE A 60 -4.22 -3.46 15.73
C ILE A 60 -3.69 -4.88 15.61
N PHE A 61 -4.12 -5.59 14.58
CA PHE A 61 -3.66 -6.94 14.28
C PHE A 61 -2.28 -6.89 13.64
N TYR A 62 -1.36 -7.70 14.17
CA TYR A 62 -0.01 -7.80 13.64
C TYR A 62 0.40 -9.26 13.40
N GLU A 63 1.42 -9.44 12.58
CA GLU A 63 2.20 -10.67 12.45
C GLU A 63 3.67 -10.39 12.73
N ASP A 64 4.25 -11.25 13.55
CA ASP A 64 5.67 -11.30 13.88
C ASP A 64 6.31 -12.46 13.14
N LEU A 65 7.09 -12.14 12.13
CA LEU A 65 7.80 -13.08 11.27
C LEU A 65 9.25 -13.22 11.77
N ASN A 66 9.41 -13.64 13.00
CA ASN A 66 10.71 -13.91 13.60
C ASN A 66 11.06 -15.39 13.48
N PHE A 67 12.03 -15.71 12.62
CA PHE A 67 12.52 -17.08 12.39
C PHE A 67 14.02 -17.23 12.76
N SER A 68 14.62 -16.20 13.35
CA SER A 68 16.01 -16.20 13.82
C SER A 68 16.06 -16.11 15.34
N GLU A 69 16.93 -16.88 15.97
CA GLU A 69 17.20 -16.76 17.41
C GLU A 69 17.87 -15.44 17.77
N ASN A 70 18.74 -14.95 16.87
CA ASN A 70 19.49 -13.71 17.05
C ASN A 70 19.33 -12.81 15.83
N PRO A 71 18.21 -12.10 15.66
CA PRO A 71 17.99 -11.24 14.51
C PRO A 71 18.92 -10.02 14.54
N LYS A 72 19.48 -9.65 13.38
CA LYS A 72 20.33 -8.45 13.19
C LYS A 72 19.58 -7.15 13.50
N GLY A 73 18.28 -7.21 13.44
CA GLY A 73 17.40 -6.07 13.73
C GLY A 73 15.94 -6.40 13.38
N THR A 74 15.05 -5.46 13.73
CA THR A 74 13.63 -5.58 13.41
C THR A 74 13.25 -4.61 12.31
N ILE A 75 12.45 -5.08 11.36
CA ILE A 75 11.90 -4.29 10.26
C ILE A 75 10.39 -4.21 10.43
N LEU A 76 9.85 -3.00 10.52
CA LEU A 76 8.42 -2.74 10.52
C LEU A 76 7.96 -2.38 9.11
N LEU A 77 7.04 -3.18 8.56
CA LEU A 77 6.40 -2.95 7.27
C LEU A 77 5.08 -2.20 7.44
N ILE A 78 4.96 -1.02 6.84
CA ILE A 78 3.77 -0.16 6.94
C ILE A 78 3.12 0.00 5.57
N ASN A 79 1.90 -0.53 5.40
CA ASN A 79 1.17 -0.54 4.12
C ASN A 79 0.63 0.83 3.71
N GLY A 80 0.26 0.90 2.43
CA GLY A 80 -0.47 2.01 1.84
C GLY A 80 -1.92 2.14 2.31
N ALA A 81 -2.62 3.16 1.80
CA ALA A 81 -4.03 3.37 2.10
C ALA A 81 -4.89 2.23 1.54
N ALA A 82 -5.84 1.76 2.36
CA ALA A 82 -6.79 0.70 1.99
C ALA A 82 -6.16 -0.64 1.58
N GLU A 83 -4.91 -0.88 1.94
CA GLU A 83 -4.20 -2.14 1.70
C GLU A 83 -3.90 -2.87 2.99
N THR A 84 -4.18 -4.18 3.01
CA THR A 84 -3.88 -5.05 4.15
C THR A 84 -2.43 -5.51 4.13
N MET A 85 -1.93 -5.99 5.24
CA MET A 85 -0.54 -6.48 5.38
C MET A 85 -0.19 -7.64 4.45
N ILE A 86 -1.18 -8.35 3.88
CA ILE A 86 -0.96 -9.44 2.91
C ILE A 86 -0.49 -8.92 1.56
N GLN A 87 -0.69 -7.63 1.25
CA GLN A 87 -0.26 -7.05 -0.01
C GLN A 87 1.26 -6.95 -0.15
N TRP A 88 2.01 -6.93 0.94
CA TRP A 88 3.47 -6.98 0.88
C TRP A 88 3.95 -8.17 0.03
N PRO A 89 4.94 -7.97 -0.87
CA PRO A 89 5.50 -9.04 -1.67
C PRO A 89 6.15 -10.11 -0.79
N GLU A 90 5.67 -11.34 -0.84
CA GLU A 90 6.19 -12.44 -0.04
C GLU A 90 7.69 -12.67 -0.27
N GLN A 91 8.17 -12.54 -1.53
CA GLN A 91 9.58 -12.67 -1.85
C GLN A 91 10.44 -11.60 -1.16
N MET A 92 9.93 -10.36 -1.01
CA MET A 92 10.61 -9.32 -0.25
C MET A 92 10.75 -9.72 1.21
N ILE A 93 9.66 -10.17 1.83
CA ILE A 93 9.65 -10.63 3.22
C ILE A 93 10.66 -11.79 3.41
N ARG A 94 10.62 -12.81 2.53
CA ARG A 94 11.56 -13.94 2.57
C ARG A 94 13.01 -13.52 2.40
N THR A 95 13.29 -12.50 1.59
CA THR A 95 14.66 -11.96 1.44
C THR A 95 15.13 -11.32 2.73
N LEU A 96 14.29 -10.54 3.42
CA LEU A 96 14.64 -9.92 4.70
C LEU A 96 14.89 -10.99 5.78
N ILE A 97 14.00 -11.99 5.89
CA ILE A 97 14.13 -13.11 6.83
C ILE A 97 15.41 -13.93 6.57
N LYS A 98 15.73 -14.22 5.30
CA LYS A 98 16.97 -14.95 4.92
C LYS A 98 18.26 -14.19 5.27
N ASN A 99 18.16 -12.89 5.53
CA ASN A 99 19.26 -12.05 5.98
C ASN A 99 19.20 -11.78 7.49
N ASP A 100 18.50 -12.63 8.24
CA ASP A 100 18.39 -12.63 9.71
C ASP A 100 17.68 -11.39 10.29
N PHE A 101 16.72 -10.84 9.57
CA PHE A 101 15.85 -9.79 10.13
C PHE A 101 14.55 -10.37 10.67
N ARG A 102 14.14 -9.91 11.85
CA ARG A 102 12.77 -10.04 12.35
C ARG A 102 11.88 -9.07 11.56
N VAL A 103 10.82 -9.55 10.93
CA VAL A 103 9.92 -8.73 10.13
C VAL A 103 8.56 -8.66 10.79
N ILE A 104 8.12 -7.45 11.10
CA ILE A 104 6.78 -7.16 11.63
C ILE A 104 5.94 -6.52 10.56
N ARG A 105 4.73 -7.02 10.35
CA ARG A 105 3.71 -6.37 9.53
C ARG A 105 2.39 -6.31 10.27
N TYR A 106 1.56 -5.34 9.96
CA TYR A 106 0.27 -5.16 10.62
C TYR A 106 -0.77 -4.61 9.67
N ASP A 107 -2.03 -4.82 9.98
CA ASP A 107 -3.14 -4.15 9.31
C ASP A 107 -3.35 -2.76 9.92
N ASN A 108 -3.33 -1.73 9.09
CA ASN A 108 -3.73 -0.40 9.54
C ASN A 108 -5.18 -0.43 10.08
N ARG A 109 -5.51 0.47 11.03
CA ARG A 109 -6.89 0.63 11.52
C ARG A 109 -7.89 0.70 10.37
N GLY A 110 -9.01 0.05 10.50
CA GLY A 110 -10.04 -0.04 9.47
C GLY A 110 -9.85 -1.18 8.46
N LEU A 111 -8.75 -1.92 8.52
CA LEU A 111 -8.39 -2.96 7.55
C LEU A 111 -8.25 -4.35 8.18
N GLY A 112 -8.42 -5.35 7.33
CA GLY A 112 -8.14 -6.75 7.63
C GLY A 112 -8.70 -7.17 8.99
N GLN A 113 -7.84 -7.69 9.87
CA GLN A 113 -8.21 -8.14 11.21
C GLN A 113 -8.05 -7.07 12.29
N SER A 114 -7.52 -5.88 11.98
CA SER A 114 -7.57 -4.73 12.88
C SER A 114 -9.00 -4.20 13.04
N ASP A 115 -9.25 -3.45 14.11
CA ASP A 115 -10.57 -2.88 14.36
C ASP A 115 -11.03 -1.96 13.23
N TRP A 116 -12.23 -2.22 12.74
CA TRP A 116 -12.92 -1.36 11.79
C TRP A 116 -13.65 -0.25 12.52
N ILE A 117 -13.31 1.00 12.21
CA ILE A 117 -13.83 2.18 12.91
C ILE A 117 -15.29 2.42 12.51
N LYS A 118 -16.21 1.75 13.20
CA LYS A 118 -17.65 1.72 12.86
C LYS A 118 -18.33 3.08 13.04
N LYS A 119 -17.99 3.82 14.11
CA LYS A 119 -18.55 5.13 14.46
C LYS A 119 -17.80 6.31 13.81
N TRP A 120 -17.06 6.04 12.72
CA TRP A 120 -16.34 7.08 11.99
C TRP A 120 -17.31 8.07 11.34
N SER A 121 -16.99 9.35 11.48
CA SER A 121 -17.70 10.47 10.83
C SER A 121 -16.72 11.59 10.52
N LYS A 122 -17.15 12.60 9.77
CA LYS A 122 -16.36 13.80 9.50
C LYS A 122 -16.00 14.61 10.76
N ARG A 123 -16.75 14.44 11.84
CA ARG A 123 -16.51 15.11 13.13
C ARG A 123 -15.69 14.26 14.10
N ASN A 124 -15.62 12.96 13.86
CA ASN A 124 -14.89 11.98 14.66
C ASN A 124 -14.05 11.12 13.70
N ASP A 125 -13.13 11.76 13.01
CA ASP A 125 -12.18 11.13 12.12
C ASP A 125 -10.79 11.11 12.78
N TYR A 126 -9.89 10.33 12.19
CA TYR A 126 -8.51 10.20 12.64
C TYR A 126 -7.55 10.77 11.59
N ASN A 127 -6.29 10.91 11.96
CA ASN A 127 -5.21 11.42 11.13
C ASN A 127 -4.05 10.43 11.06
N LEU A 128 -2.97 10.76 10.34
CA LEU A 128 -1.79 9.90 10.22
C LEU A 128 -0.99 9.82 11.52
N GLU A 129 -1.07 10.81 12.39
CA GLU A 129 -0.43 10.80 13.70
C GLU A 129 -1.04 9.72 14.59
N GLU A 130 -2.35 9.48 14.49
CA GLU A 130 -3.00 8.36 15.18
C GLU A 130 -2.61 7.02 14.58
N MET A 131 -2.45 6.93 13.26
CA MET A 131 -1.94 5.73 12.61
C MET A 131 -0.46 5.47 12.95
N ALA A 132 0.33 6.52 13.17
CA ALA A 132 1.71 6.39 13.67
C ALA A 132 1.74 5.85 15.12
N ARG A 133 0.79 6.28 15.96
CA ARG A 133 0.63 5.69 17.31
C ARG A 133 0.20 4.21 17.25
N ASP A 134 -0.55 3.77 16.24
CA ASP A 134 -0.84 2.35 16.01
C ASP A 134 0.44 1.55 15.77
N ALA A 135 1.31 2.05 14.92
CA ALA A 135 2.60 1.43 14.64
C ALA A 135 3.47 1.34 15.90
N LEU A 136 3.49 2.39 16.73
CA LEU A 136 4.19 2.40 18.03
C LEU A 136 3.55 1.42 19.02
N ALA A 137 2.23 1.31 19.05
CA ALA A 137 1.56 0.34 19.91
C ALA A 137 1.97 -1.10 19.56
N VAL A 138 2.10 -1.42 18.26
CA VAL A 138 2.60 -2.73 17.81
C VAL A 138 4.03 -2.96 18.27
N THR A 139 4.94 -2.02 18.03
CA THR A 139 6.35 -2.19 18.41
C THR A 139 6.55 -2.22 19.91
N SER A 140 5.81 -1.41 20.67
CA SER A 140 5.84 -1.41 22.14
C SER A 140 5.28 -2.70 22.74
N HIS A 141 4.17 -3.23 22.19
CA HIS A 141 3.59 -4.50 22.61
C HIS A 141 4.57 -5.67 22.42
N LEU A 142 5.37 -5.62 21.35
CA LEU A 142 6.41 -6.61 21.05
C LEU A 142 7.76 -6.31 21.71
N MET A 143 7.83 -5.32 22.61
CA MET A 143 9.03 -4.88 23.32
C MET A 143 10.20 -4.54 22.36
N ILE A 144 9.87 -3.94 21.19
CA ILE A 144 10.86 -3.53 20.19
C ILE A 144 11.26 -2.09 20.47
N GLU A 145 12.51 -1.90 20.90
CA GLU A 145 13.05 -0.57 21.23
C GLU A 145 13.45 0.21 19.98
N LYS A 146 14.17 -0.44 19.06
CA LYS A 146 14.66 0.18 17.82
C LYS A 146 14.36 -0.69 16.61
N PHE A 147 13.96 -0.05 15.51
CA PHE A 147 13.57 -0.77 14.30
C PHE A 147 13.82 0.04 13.03
N HIS A 148 13.92 -0.67 11.91
CA HIS A 148 13.91 -0.11 10.58
C HIS A 148 12.47 0.02 10.09
N ILE A 149 12.15 1.06 9.35
CA ILE A 149 10.84 1.24 8.72
C ILE A 149 10.97 1.03 7.20
N ILE A 150 10.09 0.22 6.64
CA ILE A 150 9.80 0.21 5.22
C ILE A 150 8.32 0.59 5.06
N GLY A 151 8.07 1.81 4.60
CA GLY A 151 6.73 2.35 4.43
C GLY A 151 6.39 2.58 2.96
N TYR A 152 5.26 2.03 2.52
CA TYR A 152 4.75 2.17 1.17
C TYR A 152 3.61 3.20 1.12
N SER A 153 3.68 4.15 0.19
CA SER A 153 2.61 5.15 -0.02
C SER A 153 2.26 5.87 1.30
N THR A 154 1.05 5.71 1.81
CA THR A 154 0.62 6.23 3.13
C THR A 154 1.49 5.70 4.26
N GLY A 155 1.96 4.45 4.18
CA GLY A 155 2.90 3.89 5.15
C GLY A 155 4.23 4.65 5.22
N GLY A 156 4.70 5.18 4.10
CA GLY A 156 5.84 6.08 4.08
C GLY A 156 5.56 7.41 4.77
N MET A 157 4.34 7.96 4.64
CA MET A 157 3.92 9.17 5.37
C MET A 157 3.89 8.93 6.89
N ILE A 158 3.41 7.76 7.32
CA ILE A 158 3.44 7.32 8.73
C ILE A 158 4.88 7.18 9.21
N GLY A 159 5.75 6.56 8.40
CA GLY A 159 7.17 6.42 8.69
C GLY A 159 7.88 7.78 8.87
N GLN A 160 7.54 8.79 8.06
CA GLN A 160 8.02 10.16 8.24
C GLN A 160 7.62 10.73 9.60
N ILE A 161 6.37 10.53 10.03
CA ILE A 161 5.88 11.01 11.34
C ILE A 161 6.65 10.34 12.47
N LEU A 162 6.89 9.04 12.36
CA LEU A 162 7.69 8.30 13.35
C LEU A 162 9.14 8.79 13.39
N ALA A 163 9.78 9.02 12.24
CA ALA A 163 11.14 9.53 12.16
C ALA A 163 11.28 10.99 12.68
N ILE A 164 10.22 11.79 12.60
CA ILE A 164 10.17 13.15 13.14
C ILE A 164 9.99 13.13 14.66
N ASN A 165 9.03 12.34 15.16
CA ASN A 165 8.57 12.41 16.54
C ASN A 165 9.30 11.44 17.47
N HIS A 166 9.90 10.36 16.94
CA HIS A 166 10.56 9.28 17.68
C HIS A 166 11.86 8.84 17.00
N PRO A 167 12.76 9.79 16.65
CA PRO A 167 14.00 9.44 15.93
C PRO A 167 14.88 8.45 16.69
N GLU A 168 14.80 8.42 18.03
CA GLU A 168 15.54 7.51 18.91
C GLU A 168 15.16 6.03 18.71
N LYS A 169 13.95 5.77 18.21
CA LYS A 169 13.45 4.41 17.93
C LYS A 169 13.73 3.94 16.51
N ILE A 170 14.08 4.84 15.59
CA ILE A 170 14.15 4.52 14.16
C ILE A 170 15.60 4.38 13.72
N LYS A 171 16.00 3.17 13.30
CA LYS A 171 17.32 2.91 12.73
C LYS A 171 17.46 3.46 11.31
N THR A 172 16.50 3.15 10.44
CA THR A 172 16.43 3.69 9.08
C THR A 172 14.98 3.89 8.64
N LEU A 173 14.77 4.82 7.72
CA LEU A 173 13.49 5.04 7.05
C LEU A 173 13.63 4.74 5.56
N THR A 174 12.91 3.74 5.07
CA THR A 174 12.73 3.49 3.63
C THR A 174 11.32 3.92 3.23
N ASN A 175 11.24 4.91 2.36
CA ASN A 175 10.01 5.46 1.81
C ASN A 175 9.80 4.97 0.38
N LEU A 176 8.75 4.19 0.14
CA LEU A 176 8.40 3.67 -1.18
C LEU A 176 7.22 4.45 -1.74
N MET A 177 7.40 5.13 -2.88
CA MET A 177 6.31 5.80 -3.63
C MET A 177 5.41 6.66 -2.73
N SER A 178 6.01 7.57 -1.94
CA SER A 178 5.32 8.33 -0.91
C SER A 178 5.47 9.84 -1.09
N SER A 179 4.86 10.61 -0.19
CA SER A 179 4.80 12.07 -0.25
C SER A 179 4.93 12.70 1.13
N GLY A 180 5.44 13.92 1.19
CA GLY A 180 5.40 14.77 2.39
C GLY A 180 4.08 15.53 2.55
N TYR A 181 3.36 15.73 1.44
CA TYR A 181 2.02 16.33 1.39
C TYR A 181 1.32 15.93 0.09
N LEU A 182 0.42 14.96 0.15
CA LEU A 182 -0.23 14.41 -1.06
C LEU A 182 -1.14 15.42 -1.78
N PHE A 183 -1.70 16.38 -1.05
CA PHE A 183 -2.60 17.40 -1.59
C PHE A 183 -1.88 18.74 -1.84
N ASP A 184 -0.57 18.71 -2.07
CA ASP A 184 0.21 19.88 -2.41
C ASP A 184 -0.35 20.55 -3.69
N PRO A 185 -0.78 21.83 -3.62
CA PRO A 185 -1.29 22.53 -4.79
C PRO A 185 -0.24 22.74 -5.88
N GLU A 186 1.05 22.81 -5.50
CA GLU A 186 2.18 23.04 -6.41
C GLU A 186 2.74 21.74 -6.99
N ALA A 187 2.43 20.58 -6.40
CA ALA A 187 2.90 19.30 -6.90
C ALA A 187 2.17 18.86 -8.17
N GLU A 188 2.85 18.06 -8.96
CA GLU A 188 2.25 17.39 -10.11
C GLU A 188 1.05 16.56 -9.70
N LYS A 189 -0.06 16.70 -10.42
CA LYS A 189 -1.31 16.01 -10.07
C LYS A 189 -1.30 14.56 -10.53
N PRO A 190 -2.04 13.67 -9.85
CA PRO A 190 -2.27 12.30 -10.32
C PRO A 190 -2.81 12.29 -11.75
N ASP A 191 -2.55 11.20 -12.47
CA ASP A 191 -3.07 11.02 -13.82
C ASP A 191 -4.60 11.13 -13.85
N SER A 192 -5.10 12.16 -14.52
CA SER A 192 -6.54 12.47 -14.53
C SER A 192 -7.39 11.37 -15.16
N LYS A 193 -6.86 10.66 -16.18
CA LYS A 193 -7.54 9.52 -16.82
C LYS A 193 -7.65 8.35 -15.85
N LYS A 194 -6.56 8.02 -15.15
CA LYS A 194 -6.54 6.97 -14.12
C LYS A 194 -7.49 7.29 -12.96
N ILE A 195 -7.55 8.54 -12.52
CA ILE A 195 -8.49 8.99 -11.48
C ILE A 195 -9.95 8.90 -11.96
N ALA A 196 -10.24 9.26 -13.21
CA ALA A 196 -11.58 9.10 -13.78
C ALA A 196 -11.97 7.60 -13.85
N MET A 197 -11.05 6.73 -14.25
CA MET A 197 -11.25 5.27 -14.26
C MET A 197 -11.50 4.73 -12.84
N LEU A 198 -10.75 5.17 -11.84
CA LEU A 198 -10.96 4.81 -10.43
C LEU A 198 -12.38 5.17 -9.96
N ARG A 199 -12.82 6.41 -10.25
CA ARG A 199 -14.18 6.85 -9.87
C ARG A 199 -15.26 5.98 -10.52
N LYS A 200 -15.10 5.66 -11.81
CA LYS A 200 -16.01 4.77 -12.54
C LYS A 200 -16.01 3.36 -11.96
N LEU A 201 -14.84 2.83 -11.64
CA LEU A 201 -14.67 1.51 -11.01
C LEU A 201 -15.39 1.46 -9.66
N ILE A 202 -15.15 2.43 -8.77
CA ILE A 202 -15.82 2.54 -7.47
C ILE A 202 -17.33 2.63 -7.64
N PHE A 203 -17.82 3.43 -8.59
CA PHE A 203 -19.25 3.54 -8.86
C PHE A 203 -19.85 2.22 -9.34
N SER A 204 -19.18 1.51 -10.25
CA SER A 204 -19.63 0.23 -10.79
C SER A 204 -19.68 -0.89 -9.74
N TYR A 205 -18.90 -0.75 -8.66
CA TYR A 205 -18.82 -1.72 -7.57
C TYR A 205 -19.83 -1.47 -6.44
N ARG A 206 -20.47 -0.31 -6.39
CA ARG A 206 -21.47 0.03 -5.33
C ARG A 206 -22.53 -1.06 -5.22
N ASN A 207 -22.84 -1.48 -3.98
CA ASN A 207 -23.83 -2.51 -3.62
C ASN A 207 -23.51 -3.92 -4.18
N LYS A 208 -22.25 -4.21 -4.51
CA LYS A 208 -21.80 -5.51 -5.02
C LYS A 208 -20.86 -6.23 -4.07
N GLU A 209 -20.71 -5.75 -2.85
CA GLU A 209 -19.73 -6.23 -1.86
C GLU A 209 -19.98 -7.68 -1.40
N ARG A 210 -21.19 -8.19 -1.63
CA ARG A 210 -21.57 -9.58 -1.30
C ARG A 210 -21.27 -10.58 -2.44
N ASP A 211 -21.03 -10.09 -3.64
CA ASP A 211 -20.72 -10.90 -4.80
C ASP A 211 -19.20 -11.06 -4.92
N ILE A 212 -18.70 -12.23 -4.55
CA ILE A 212 -17.26 -12.52 -4.51
C ILE A 212 -16.61 -12.28 -5.88
N ASP A 213 -17.23 -12.64 -6.98
CA ASP A 213 -16.66 -12.49 -8.31
C ASP A 213 -16.51 -11.00 -8.68
N LYS A 214 -17.49 -10.19 -8.29
CA LYS A 214 -17.41 -8.75 -8.48
C LYS A 214 -16.37 -8.10 -7.57
N VAL A 215 -16.21 -8.58 -6.33
CA VAL A 215 -15.14 -8.13 -5.43
C VAL A 215 -13.77 -8.45 -6.03
N LEU A 216 -13.57 -9.68 -6.50
CA LEU A 216 -12.32 -10.10 -7.14
C LEU A 216 -12.01 -9.27 -8.39
N LYS A 217 -13.01 -9.06 -9.24
CA LYS A 217 -12.89 -8.23 -10.45
C LYS A 217 -12.57 -6.77 -10.13
N PHE A 218 -13.19 -6.22 -9.09
CA PHE A 218 -12.93 -4.86 -8.61
C PHE A 218 -11.46 -4.70 -8.18
N HIS A 219 -10.99 -5.56 -7.28
CA HIS A 219 -9.61 -5.48 -6.78
C HIS A 219 -8.59 -5.75 -7.89
N PHE A 220 -8.86 -6.71 -8.76
CA PHE A 220 -8.01 -6.97 -9.92
C PHE A 220 -7.86 -5.74 -10.82
N LYS A 221 -8.96 -5.06 -11.16
CA LYS A 221 -8.95 -3.83 -11.96
C LYS A 221 -8.31 -2.65 -11.21
N LEU A 222 -8.55 -2.55 -9.90
CA LEU A 222 -7.97 -1.51 -9.06
C LEU A 222 -6.44 -1.57 -9.07
N ASP A 223 -5.87 -2.75 -8.87
CA ASP A 223 -4.42 -2.93 -8.87
C ASP A 223 -3.81 -2.60 -10.24
N HIS A 224 -4.51 -2.93 -11.34
CA HIS A 224 -4.07 -2.61 -12.70
C HIS A 224 -4.08 -1.12 -13.04
N LEU A 225 -4.84 -0.31 -12.33
CA LEU A 225 -4.84 1.14 -12.53
C LEU A 225 -3.48 1.77 -12.23
N TRP A 226 -2.73 1.19 -11.33
CA TRP A 226 -1.51 1.80 -10.77
C TRP A 226 -0.23 1.33 -11.44
N ILE A 227 -0.32 0.40 -12.38
CA ILE A 227 0.83 -0.15 -13.10
C ILE A 227 1.45 0.92 -14.01
N GLY A 228 2.80 0.95 -14.04
CA GLY A 228 3.60 1.78 -14.94
C GLY A 228 3.60 1.26 -16.38
N ARG A 229 4.45 1.86 -17.25
CA ARG A 229 4.50 1.53 -18.68
C ARG A 229 5.39 0.35 -19.04
N ASP A 230 6.23 -0.09 -18.16
CA ASP A 230 7.21 -1.13 -18.47
C ASP A 230 6.58 -2.53 -18.58
N ASN A 231 7.20 -3.39 -19.38
CA ASN A 231 6.67 -4.73 -19.67
C ASN A 231 6.41 -5.52 -18.40
N TYR A 232 5.15 -5.72 -18.13
CA TYR A 232 4.63 -6.30 -16.92
C TYR A 232 4.52 -7.82 -17.04
N ILE A 233 5.30 -8.54 -16.21
CA ILE A 233 5.07 -9.97 -16.05
C ILE A 233 3.91 -10.16 -15.08
N HIS A 234 2.75 -10.46 -15.64
CA HIS A 234 1.52 -10.60 -14.90
C HIS A 234 1.54 -11.79 -13.94
N GLN A 235 1.23 -11.52 -12.66
CA GLN A 235 0.93 -12.54 -11.66
C GLN A 235 -0.57 -12.52 -11.32
N HIS A 236 -1.41 -12.47 -12.36
CA HIS A 236 -2.85 -12.29 -12.27
C HIS A 236 -3.51 -13.29 -11.32
N GLU A 237 -3.15 -14.56 -11.44
CA GLU A 237 -3.69 -15.60 -10.57
C GLU A 237 -3.32 -15.37 -9.10
N LYS A 238 -2.06 -15.07 -8.84
CA LYS A 238 -1.60 -14.80 -7.45
C LYS A 238 -2.30 -13.59 -6.82
N GLN A 239 -2.60 -12.58 -7.62
CA GLN A 239 -3.36 -11.41 -7.18
C GLN A 239 -4.78 -11.77 -6.78
N ILE A 240 -5.49 -12.54 -7.61
CA ILE A 240 -6.82 -13.05 -7.30
C ILE A 240 -6.78 -13.97 -6.06
N GLN A 241 -5.76 -14.82 -5.93
CA GLN A 241 -5.57 -15.68 -4.76
C GLN A 241 -5.41 -14.89 -3.46
N LYS A 242 -4.66 -13.77 -3.48
CA LYS A 242 -4.53 -12.89 -2.31
C LYS A 242 -5.88 -12.28 -1.92
N THR A 243 -6.63 -11.79 -2.90
CA THR A 243 -7.97 -11.22 -2.66
C THR A 243 -8.94 -12.28 -2.13
N LEU A 244 -8.89 -13.51 -2.66
CA LEU A 244 -9.67 -14.65 -2.14
C LEU A 244 -9.27 -15.01 -0.71
N TYR A 245 -7.97 -14.96 -0.38
CA TYR A 245 -7.48 -15.22 0.96
C TYR A 245 -8.04 -14.19 1.96
N GLU A 246 -8.02 -12.91 1.59
CA GLU A 246 -8.63 -11.84 2.43
C GLU A 246 -10.11 -12.09 2.69
N ILE A 247 -10.87 -12.51 1.67
CA ILE A 247 -12.30 -12.76 1.80
C ILE A 247 -12.60 -14.00 2.65
N LYS A 248 -11.84 -15.09 2.46
CA LYS A 248 -12.14 -16.39 3.07
C LYS A 248 -11.56 -16.58 4.47
N PHE A 249 -10.40 -16.02 4.74
CA PHE A 249 -9.61 -16.29 5.94
C PHE A 249 -9.34 -15.05 6.81
N ARG A 250 -9.76 -13.89 6.32
CA ARG A 250 -9.66 -12.62 7.05
C ARG A 250 -11.00 -11.91 7.00
N ASN A 251 -11.08 -10.66 7.41
CA ASN A 251 -12.37 -9.94 7.46
C ASN A 251 -12.83 -9.37 6.11
N GLY A 252 -12.11 -9.67 5.02
CA GLY A 252 -12.40 -9.08 3.71
C GLY A 252 -12.10 -7.58 3.66
N PHE A 253 -12.91 -6.84 2.92
CA PHE A 253 -12.65 -5.44 2.60
C PHE A 253 -13.70 -4.50 3.19
N ASN A 254 -13.24 -3.53 3.97
CA ASN A 254 -14.08 -2.47 4.52
C ASN A 254 -14.31 -1.39 3.45
N LYS A 255 -15.53 -1.26 2.96
CA LYS A 255 -15.88 -0.27 1.92
C LYS A 255 -15.67 1.20 2.32
N LYS A 256 -15.60 1.51 3.61
CA LYS A 256 -15.40 2.88 4.12
C LYS A 256 -13.94 3.26 4.25
N VAL A 257 -13.03 2.28 4.27
CA VAL A 257 -11.63 2.50 4.64
C VAL A 257 -10.90 3.43 3.68
N PHE A 258 -11.21 3.37 2.38
CA PHE A 258 -10.60 4.26 1.40
C PHE A 258 -10.88 5.74 1.73
N ASP A 259 -12.12 6.07 2.06
CA ASP A 259 -12.49 7.44 2.46
C ASP A 259 -11.90 7.80 3.83
N GLN A 260 -11.85 6.86 4.76
CA GLN A 260 -11.26 7.05 6.08
C GLN A 260 -9.77 7.39 5.96
N HIS A 261 -8.98 6.59 5.24
CA HIS A 261 -7.55 6.80 5.05
C HIS A 261 -7.27 8.07 4.22
N ARG A 262 -8.00 8.29 3.13
CA ARG A 262 -7.89 9.52 2.34
C ARG A 262 -8.11 10.77 3.19
N ARG A 263 -9.07 10.70 4.12
CA ARG A 263 -9.34 11.81 5.03
C ARG A 263 -8.25 11.95 6.09
N ALA A 264 -7.73 10.85 6.63
CA ALA A 264 -6.60 10.86 7.54
C ALA A 264 -5.36 11.55 6.91
N ILE A 265 -5.06 11.22 5.63
CA ILE A 265 -3.99 11.88 4.87
C ILE A 265 -4.25 13.39 4.74
N LYS A 266 -5.49 13.78 4.41
CA LYS A 266 -5.86 15.18 4.25
C LYS A 266 -5.75 15.95 5.56
N ASN A 267 -6.23 15.39 6.66
CA ASN A 267 -6.25 16.04 7.96
C ASN A 267 -4.84 16.24 8.55
N SER A 268 -3.89 15.37 8.21
CA SER A 268 -2.49 15.51 8.68
C SER A 268 -1.74 16.65 8.00
N GLY A 269 -2.26 17.18 6.88
CA GLY A 269 -1.66 18.32 6.20
C GLY A 269 -0.22 18.10 5.72
N SER A 270 0.51 19.20 5.58
CA SER A 270 1.89 19.20 5.10
C SER A 270 2.90 18.95 6.22
N ARG A 271 3.85 18.03 5.94
CA ARG A 271 5.00 17.75 6.81
C ARG A 271 6.28 18.46 6.38
N TYR A 272 6.27 19.24 5.31
CA TYR A 272 7.47 19.79 4.67
C TYR A 272 8.41 20.53 5.65
N ARG A 273 7.86 21.34 6.55
CA ARG A 273 8.68 22.04 7.56
C ARG A 273 9.37 21.07 8.52
N LYS A 274 8.66 20.01 8.94
CA LYS A 274 9.15 19.01 9.89
C LYS A 274 10.11 18.00 9.25
N LEU A 275 10.02 17.76 7.93
CA LEU A 275 10.92 16.82 7.24
C LEU A 275 12.38 17.26 7.33
N LYS A 276 12.66 18.56 7.42
CA LYS A 276 14.02 19.11 7.52
C LYS A 276 14.77 18.71 8.80
N ILE A 277 14.06 18.28 9.84
CA ILE A 277 14.69 17.84 11.10
C ILE A 277 14.96 16.33 11.14
N ILE A 278 14.56 15.57 10.14
CA ILE A 278 14.85 14.13 10.06
C ILE A 278 16.35 13.93 9.92
N LYS A 279 16.94 13.23 10.91
CA LYS A 279 18.35 12.82 10.91
C LYS A 279 18.52 11.31 10.67
N VAL A 280 17.41 10.59 10.68
CA VAL A 280 17.41 9.14 10.45
C VAL A 280 17.87 8.85 9.03
N PRO A 281 18.81 7.91 8.82
CA PRO A 281 19.23 7.50 7.47
C PRO A 281 18.02 7.15 6.62
N THR A 282 17.82 7.89 5.53
CA THR A 282 16.58 7.82 4.74
C THR A 282 16.84 7.42 3.30
N LEU A 283 16.14 6.38 2.86
CA LEU A 283 16.10 5.90 1.49
C LEU A 283 14.73 6.18 0.88
N LEU A 284 14.71 6.85 -0.26
CA LEU A 284 13.52 7.13 -1.05
C LEU A 284 13.58 6.30 -2.32
N ILE A 285 12.53 5.52 -2.62
CA ILE A 285 12.42 4.75 -3.85
C ILE A 285 11.11 5.13 -4.55
N HIS A 286 11.18 5.50 -5.83
CA HIS A 286 10.00 5.91 -6.58
C HIS A 286 10.04 5.39 -8.02
N GLY A 287 8.85 5.08 -8.56
CA GLY A 287 8.69 4.73 -9.96
C GLY A 287 8.61 5.97 -10.86
N SER A 288 9.32 5.98 -11.98
CA SER A 288 9.25 7.12 -12.92
C SER A 288 7.86 7.29 -13.54
N ASP A 289 7.07 6.22 -13.56
CA ASP A 289 5.78 6.16 -14.24
C ASP A 289 4.61 6.05 -13.26
N ASP A 290 4.84 6.42 -11.98
CA ASP A 290 3.80 6.41 -10.96
C ASP A 290 2.62 7.31 -11.35
N PRO A 291 1.43 6.75 -11.60
CA PRO A 291 0.30 7.56 -12.04
C PRO A 291 -0.49 8.18 -10.89
N LEU A 292 -0.26 7.73 -9.65
CA LEU A 292 -1.02 8.13 -8.47
C LEU A 292 -0.27 9.17 -7.63
N VAL A 293 0.95 8.83 -7.21
CA VAL A 293 1.86 9.74 -6.51
C VAL A 293 3.02 10.04 -7.45
N LYS A 294 3.04 11.24 -8.02
CA LYS A 294 4.03 11.59 -9.02
C LYS A 294 5.45 11.63 -8.45
N LEU A 295 6.45 11.33 -9.30
CA LEU A 295 7.86 11.32 -8.91
C LEU A 295 8.29 12.62 -8.22
N SER A 296 7.75 13.76 -8.64
CA SER A 296 8.00 15.08 -8.04
C SER A 296 7.77 15.13 -6.54
N HIS A 297 6.88 14.29 -5.97
CA HIS A 297 6.72 14.17 -4.52
C HIS A 297 7.96 13.61 -3.82
N SER A 298 8.62 12.59 -4.40
CA SER A 298 9.86 12.05 -3.83
C SER A 298 11.06 12.92 -4.09
N GLU A 299 11.10 13.65 -5.21
CA GLU A 299 12.11 14.69 -5.46
C GLU A 299 12.01 15.80 -4.42
N LYS A 300 10.79 16.23 -4.08
CA LYS A 300 10.54 17.18 -2.98
C LYS A 300 10.96 16.62 -1.63
N LEU A 301 10.69 15.35 -1.34
CA LEU A 301 11.18 14.69 -0.11
C LEU A 301 12.71 14.71 -0.06
N ALA A 302 13.39 14.36 -1.16
CA ALA A 302 14.85 14.34 -1.25
C ALA A 302 15.46 15.73 -1.02
N SER A 303 14.82 16.78 -1.51
CA SER A 303 15.27 18.16 -1.29
C SER A 303 15.09 18.64 0.14
N LEU A 304 14.20 18.03 0.93
CA LEU A 304 13.86 18.44 2.30
C LEU A 304 14.54 17.59 3.38
N ILE A 305 14.73 16.28 3.14
CA ILE A 305 15.36 15.37 4.10
C ILE A 305 16.85 15.32 3.79
N HIS A 306 17.63 16.03 4.59
CA HIS A 306 19.07 16.11 4.41
C HIS A 306 19.74 14.74 4.51
N GLY A 307 20.65 14.42 3.59
CA GLY A 307 21.35 13.13 3.53
C GLY A 307 20.49 11.97 3.04
N SER A 308 19.24 12.20 2.62
CA SER A 308 18.45 11.14 1.99
C SER A 308 18.97 10.77 0.61
N ARG A 309 18.82 9.48 0.25
CA ARG A 309 19.15 8.95 -1.07
C ARG A 309 17.87 8.65 -1.84
N LEU A 310 17.67 9.31 -3.00
CA LEU A 310 16.57 9.00 -3.92
C LEU A 310 17.03 8.03 -5.00
N VAL A 311 16.28 6.94 -5.18
CA VAL A 311 16.46 5.97 -6.25
C VAL A 311 15.19 5.92 -7.10
N ILE A 312 15.35 6.27 -8.38
CA ILE A 312 14.25 6.25 -9.35
C ILE A 312 14.31 4.92 -10.12
N ILE A 313 13.19 4.19 -10.13
CA ILE A 313 13.05 2.97 -10.91
C ILE A 313 12.27 3.29 -12.19
N LYS A 314 12.98 3.28 -13.32
CA LYS A 314 12.41 3.58 -14.62
C LYS A 314 11.30 2.58 -14.98
N GLY A 315 10.17 3.09 -15.47
CA GLY A 315 9.03 2.29 -15.91
C GLY A 315 8.11 1.78 -14.79
N MET A 316 8.53 1.87 -13.52
CA MET A 316 7.72 1.44 -12.38
C MET A 316 6.57 2.41 -12.13
N GLY A 317 5.38 1.86 -11.88
CA GLY A 317 4.18 2.58 -11.43
C GLY A 317 4.07 2.69 -9.91
N HIS A 318 2.84 2.76 -9.40
CA HIS A 318 2.52 2.71 -7.97
C HIS A 318 2.22 1.28 -7.53
N ASP A 319 3.13 0.35 -7.83
CA ASP A 319 2.91 -1.09 -7.66
C ASP A 319 4.20 -1.87 -7.38
N PHE A 320 4.04 -3.09 -6.85
CA PHE A 320 5.13 -4.04 -6.61
C PHE A 320 5.10 -5.19 -7.64
N ASN A 321 5.21 -4.91 -8.93
CA ASN A 321 5.24 -5.98 -9.92
C ASN A 321 6.52 -6.84 -9.87
N LYS A 322 6.50 -7.99 -10.57
CA LYS A 322 7.59 -8.97 -10.51
C LYS A 322 8.93 -8.40 -10.95
N ASN A 323 8.94 -7.51 -11.96
CA ASN A 323 10.18 -6.96 -12.51
C ASN A 323 10.93 -6.07 -11.50
N PHE A 324 10.21 -5.40 -10.60
CA PHE A 324 10.78 -4.42 -9.68
C PHE A 324 11.08 -4.99 -8.29
N LYS A 325 10.44 -6.10 -7.88
CA LYS A 325 10.62 -6.71 -6.54
C LYS A 325 12.08 -7.02 -6.23
N ASN A 326 12.79 -7.67 -7.15
CA ASN A 326 14.20 -8.01 -6.95
C ASN A 326 15.05 -6.76 -6.89
N ARG A 327 14.78 -5.77 -7.75
CA ARG A 327 15.49 -4.49 -7.78
C ARG A 327 15.25 -3.69 -6.50
N ILE A 328 14.01 -3.64 -6.01
CA ILE A 328 13.70 -3.00 -4.73
C ILE A 328 14.49 -3.65 -3.59
N ASN A 329 14.50 -4.98 -3.52
CA ASN A 329 15.24 -5.70 -2.48
C ASN A 329 16.74 -5.43 -2.54
N SER A 330 17.34 -5.41 -3.75
CA SER A 330 18.78 -5.11 -3.91
C SER A 330 19.17 -3.68 -3.53
N ILE A 331 18.20 -2.78 -3.45
CA ILE A 331 18.40 -1.39 -3.02
C ILE A 331 18.18 -1.24 -1.52
N ILE A 332 17.13 -1.88 -0.97
CA ILE A 332 16.74 -1.76 0.45
C ILE A 332 17.70 -2.50 1.36
N LEU A 333 18.05 -3.74 1.02
CA LEU A 333 18.84 -4.59 1.90
C LEU A 333 20.21 -4.00 2.26
N PRO A 334 21.03 -3.49 1.31
CA PRO A 334 22.30 -2.83 1.65
C PRO A 334 22.11 -1.59 2.54
N HIS A 335 21.02 -0.81 2.30
CA HIS A 335 20.73 0.35 3.13
C HIS A 335 20.42 -0.04 4.57
N ILE A 336 19.63 -1.08 4.79
CA ILE A 336 19.30 -1.55 6.14
C ILE A 336 20.55 -2.17 6.81
N LEU A 337 21.30 -3.02 6.12
CA LEU A 337 22.48 -3.69 6.67
C LEU A 337 23.57 -2.71 7.14
N GLN A 338 23.68 -1.54 6.50
CA GLN A 338 24.64 -0.51 6.90
C GLN A 338 24.39 0.03 8.31
N TYR A 339 23.14 -0.09 8.84
CA TYR A 339 22.70 0.48 10.12
C TYR A 339 22.10 -0.58 11.07
N SER A 340 22.37 -1.84 10.83
CA SER A 340 21.87 -2.98 11.62
C SER A 340 22.73 -3.27 12.84
#